data_77dcbaed9101149a21a8ed74cb15fa0b
#
_entry.id   77dcbaed9101149a21a8ed74cb15fa0b
#
_cell.length_a   1.000
_cell.length_b   1.000
_cell.length_c   1.000
_cell.angle_alpha   90.00
_cell.angle_beta   90.00
_cell.angle_gamma   90.00
#
_symmetry.space_group_name_H-M   'P 1'
#
loop_
_entity.id
_entity.type
_entity.pdbx_description
1 polymer ?
#
loop_
_entity_poly.entity_id
_entity_poly.type
_entity_poly.pdbx_seq_one_letter_code
_entity_poly.pdbx_strand_id
1 'polypeptide(L)'
;FDGDQMAVHVPLSEKAVWEARNLMLSSRNLLKPADGEPIISPSKDMVLGVYYLTMTDHKPHDGDGRIFVDNDEVEMAYQLGQVHVHTSIKINVDTYYDDDGNRLPEKRRILVDTTVGRVIFNHILPEAVQFVNESLDKSGVKDLIAAVYEYCGEDVTTEVADRIKDIGFEYAMRSGSTLAVSDITMPAAKATILENAQKDIEGVSRNFRRGL
;
A
#
# COMPACT_ATOMS: atom_id res chain seq x y z
N PHE A 1 -11.78 -17.55 1.63
CA PHE A 1 -11.82 -18.95 2.13
C PHE A 1 -12.57 -19.78 1.11
N ASP A 2 -11.90 -20.72 0.50
CA ASP A 2 -12.37 -21.54 -0.61
C ASP A 2 -12.15 -23.04 -0.31
N GLY A 3 -12.85 -23.56 0.67
CA GLY A 3 -12.78 -24.96 1.05
C GLY A 3 -12.27 -25.24 2.46
N ASP A 4 -11.95 -24.19 3.23
CA ASP A 4 -11.57 -24.34 4.63
C ASP A 4 -12.81 -24.65 5.51
N GLN A 5 -12.59 -25.52 6.50
CA GLN A 5 -13.61 -25.78 7.53
C GLN A 5 -13.45 -24.79 8.67
N MET A 6 -14.55 -24.13 9.06
CA MET A 6 -14.58 -23.20 10.18
C MET A 6 -15.71 -23.50 11.13
N ALA A 7 -15.47 -23.33 12.43
CA ALA A 7 -16.50 -23.43 13.44
C ALA A 7 -17.28 -22.11 13.56
N VAL A 8 -18.60 -22.21 13.72
CA VAL A 8 -19.48 -21.07 13.97
C VAL A 8 -20.10 -21.22 15.35
N HIS A 9 -19.98 -20.16 16.16
CA HIS A 9 -20.55 -20.12 17.51
C HIS A 9 -21.46 -18.91 17.65
N VAL A 10 -22.63 -19.13 18.28
CA VAL A 10 -23.60 -18.09 18.59
C VAL A 10 -23.51 -17.79 20.09
N PRO A 11 -23.13 -16.58 20.52
CA PRO A 11 -23.13 -16.22 21.94
C PRO A 11 -24.57 -16.19 22.48
N LEU A 12 -24.82 -16.89 23.61
CA LEU A 12 -26.16 -17.10 24.13
C LEU A 12 -26.54 -16.12 25.26
N SER A 13 -25.59 -15.51 25.95
CA SER A 13 -25.88 -14.56 27.01
C SER A 13 -25.57 -13.13 26.57
N GLU A 14 -26.25 -12.15 27.18
CA GLU A 14 -26.01 -10.73 26.92
C GLU A 14 -24.55 -10.34 27.17
N LYS A 15 -23.92 -10.90 28.22
CA LYS A 15 -22.52 -10.68 28.51
C LYS A 15 -21.61 -11.23 27.40
N ALA A 16 -21.86 -12.46 26.93
CA ALA A 16 -21.08 -13.04 25.84
C ALA A 16 -21.26 -12.27 24.52
N VAL A 17 -22.47 -11.78 24.24
CA VAL A 17 -22.73 -10.89 23.09
C VAL A 17 -21.94 -9.60 23.20
N TRP A 18 -21.91 -9.00 24.39
CA TRP A 18 -21.15 -7.78 24.64
C TRP A 18 -19.64 -8.01 24.44
N GLU A 19 -19.10 -9.10 25.00
CA GLU A 19 -17.68 -9.46 24.84
C GLU A 19 -17.33 -9.71 23.36
N ALA A 20 -18.18 -10.42 22.64
CA ALA A 20 -17.98 -10.67 21.20
C ALA A 20 -17.92 -9.36 20.39
N ARG A 21 -18.80 -8.39 20.69
CA ARG A 21 -18.85 -7.11 19.97
C ARG A 21 -17.76 -6.12 20.39
N ASN A 22 -17.36 -6.12 21.66
CA ASN A 22 -16.46 -5.07 22.17
C ASN A 22 -15.02 -5.54 22.35
N LEU A 23 -14.79 -6.86 22.48
CA LEU A 23 -13.46 -7.42 22.69
C LEU A 23 -12.97 -8.29 21.53
N MET A 24 -13.87 -9.01 20.85
CA MET A 24 -13.49 -10.02 19.86
C MET A 24 -13.61 -9.53 18.40
N LEU A 25 -14.41 -8.50 18.15
CA LEU A 25 -14.64 -7.99 16.82
C LEU A 25 -13.30 -7.52 16.20
N SER A 26 -13.02 -7.90 14.95
CA SER A 26 -11.76 -7.60 14.27
C SER A 26 -11.48 -6.09 14.18
N SER A 27 -12.51 -5.27 13.98
CA SER A 27 -12.39 -3.81 13.97
C SER A 27 -11.96 -3.22 15.31
N ARG A 28 -12.07 -3.97 16.42
CA ARG A 28 -11.59 -3.59 17.77
C ARG A 28 -10.21 -4.15 18.11
N ASN A 29 -9.60 -4.90 17.19
CA ASN A 29 -8.31 -5.55 17.37
C ASN A 29 -7.39 -5.24 16.18
N LEU A 30 -7.16 -3.96 15.93
CA LEU A 30 -6.39 -3.50 14.77
C LEU A 30 -4.88 -3.61 14.97
N LEU A 31 -4.42 -3.65 16.23
CA LEU A 31 -3.00 -3.70 16.58
C LEU A 31 -2.61 -5.04 17.20
N LYS A 32 -1.40 -5.48 16.92
CA LYS A 32 -0.82 -6.68 17.55
C LYS A 32 -0.51 -6.40 19.01
N PRO A 33 -0.90 -7.30 19.94
CA PRO A 33 -0.57 -7.13 21.37
C PRO A 33 0.93 -7.20 21.67
N ALA A 34 1.74 -7.82 20.77
CA ALA A 34 3.15 -8.05 21.03
C ALA A 34 4.03 -6.81 20.75
N ASP A 35 3.74 -6.07 19.71
CA ASP A 35 4.59 -4.99 19.20
C ASP A 35 3.82 -3.69 18.90
N GLY A 36 2.49 -3.70 18.99
CA GLY A 36 1.65 -2.54 18.67
C GLY A 36 1.55 -2.22 17.18
N GLU A 37 2.12 -3.06 16.31
CA GLU A 37 2.00 -2.86 14.87
C GLU A 37 0.58 -3.19 14.35
N PRO A 38 0.11 -2.52 13.29
CA PRO A 38 -1.15 -2.87 12.64
C PRO A 38 -1.18 -4.33 12.19
N ILE A 39 -2.22 -5.07 12.57
CA ILE A 39 -2.53 -6.40 12.03
C ILE A 39 -3.06 -6.27 10.61
N ILE A 40 -3.90 -5.25 10.38
CA ILE A 40 -4.45 -4.93 9.08
C ILE A 40 -3.34 -4.32 8.23
N SER A 41 -2.87 -5.08 7.24
CA SER A 41 -1.88 -4.59 6.27
C SER A 41 -2.30 -5.05 4.88
N PRO A 42 -2.52 -4.11 3.95
CA PRO A 42 -2.74 -4.44 2.56
C PRO A 42 -1.62 -5.32 2.01
N SER A 43 -1.97 -6.22 1.09
CA SER A 43 -1.04 -7.18 0.52
C SER A 43 -1.35 -7.49 -0.94
N LYS A 44 -0.38 -8.05 -1.67
CA LYS A 44 -0.53 -8.51 -3.06
C LYS A 44 -1.09 -7.39 -3.95
N ASP A 45 -2.23 -7.63 -4.59
CA ASP A 45 -2.83 -6.72 -5.58
C ASP A 45 -3.25 -5.38 -4.98
N MET A 46 -3.63 -5.33 -3.71
CA MET A 46 -3.90 -4.06 -3.03
C MET A 46 -2.67 -3.16 -2.99
N VAL A 47 -1.51 -3.72 -2.62
CA VAL A 47 -0.24 -2.96 -2.61
C VAL A 47 0.20 -2.62 -4.03
N LEU A 48 0.03 -3.56 -4.99
CA LEU A 48 0.36 -3.30 -6.39
C LEU A 48 -0.42 -2.10 -6.94
N GLY A 49 -1.73 -2.04 -6.66
CA GLY A 49 -2.57 -0.93 -7.13
C GLY A 49 -2.22 0.40 -6.46
N VAL A 50 -1.96 0.42 -5.15
CA VAL A 50 -1.50 1.63 -4.45
C VAL A 50 -0.15 2.08 -4.97
N TYR A 51 0.79 1.15 -5.17
CA TYR A 51 2.10 1.47 -5.75
C TYR A 51 1.96 2.06 -7.15
N TYR A 52 1.18 1.42 -8.04
CA TYR A 52 0.90 1.93 -9.37
C TYR A 52 0.30 3.34 -9.34
N LEU A 53 -0.66 3.58 -8.42
CA LEU A 53 -1.31 4.87 -8.28
C LEU A 53 -0.34 5.97 -7.80
N THR A 54 0.60 5.63 -6.92
CA THR A 54 1.50 6.61 -6.26
C THR A 54 2.88 6.71 -6.88
N MET A 55 3.25 5.79 -7.80
CA MET A 55 4.55 5.83 -8.47
C MET A 55 4.68 7.07 -9.39
N THR A 56 5.91 7.48 -9.62
CA THR A 56 6.25 8.50 -10.61
C THR A 56 6.75 7.79 -11.87
N ASP A 57 6.10 8.05 -13.01
CA ASP A 57 6.62 7.63 -14.31
C ASP A 57 7.47 8.77 -14.89
N HIS A 58 8.65 8.43 -15.43
CA HIS A 58 9.55 9.40 -16.05
C HIS A 58 9.21 9.68 -17.53
N LYS A 59 8.13 9.08 -18.04
CA LYS A 59 7.64 9.34 -19.38
C LYS A 59 6.82 10.64 -19.39
N PRO A 60 6.90 11.41 -20.47
CA PRO A 60 6.04 12.58 -20.61
C PRO A 60 4.58 12.17 -20.79
N HIS A 61 3.69 12.80 -20.04
CA HIS A 61 2.25 12.60 -20.13
C HIS A 61 1.54 13.88 -20.55
N ASP A 62 0.38 13.74 -21.19
CA ASP A 62 -0.46 14.87 -21.51
C ASP A 62 -0.87 15.61 -20.23
N GLY A 63 -0.70 16.92 -20.22
CA GLY A 63 -1.02 17.78 -19.09
C GLY A 63 0.08 17.95 -18.04
N ASP A 64 1.31 17.44 -18.29
CA ASP A 64 2.44 17.66 -17.40
C ASP A 64 2.68 19.14 -17.11
N GLY A 65 2.90 19.47 -15.84
CA GLY A 65 3.15 20.83 -15.37
C GLY A 65 1.89 21.70 -15.21
N ARG A 66 0.68 21.17 -15.44
CA ARG A 66 -0.57 21.91 -15.19
C ARG A 66 -0.73 22.22 -13.70
N ILE A 67 -1.36 23.35 -13.42
CA ILE A 67 -1.69 23.82 -12.08
C ILE A 67 -3.19 23.66 -11.88
N PHE A 68 -3.57 23.02 -10.77
CA PHE A 68 -4.96 22.80 -10.36
C PHE A 68 -5.25 23.53 -9.05
N VAL A 69 -6.49 23.95 -8.89
CA VAL A 69 -6.91 24.71 -7.72
C VAL A 69 -7.18 23.80 -6.53
N ASP A 70 -7.79 22.63 -6.78
CA ASP A 70 -8.22 21.68 -5.76
C ASP A 70 -8.27 20.23 -6.30
N ASN A 71 -8.60 19.30 -5.42
CA ASN A 71 -8.69 17.87 -5.73
C ASN A 71 -9.81 17.56 -6.74
N ASP A 72 -10.95 18.26 -6.63
CA ASP A 72 -12.12 18.01 -7.47
C ASP A 72 -11.82 18.35 -8.93
N GLU A 73 -11.05 19.43 -9.17
CA GLU A 73 -10.61 19.80 -10.52
C GLU A 73 -9.68 18.74 -11.12
N VAL A 74 -8.76 18.18 -10.31
CA VAL A 74 -7.85 17.09 -10.75
C VAL A 74 -8.67 15.86 -11.11
N GLU A 75 -9.61 15.45 -10.26
CA GLU A 75 -10.43 14.28 -10.50
C GLU A 75 -11.31 14.44 -11.74
N MET A 76 -11.91 15.61 -11.94
CA MET A 76 -12.66 15.91 -13.16
C MET A 76 -11.80 15.84 -14.41
N ALA A 77 -10.59 16.42 -14.39
CA ALA A 77 -9.66 16.36 -15.52
C ALA A 77 -9.24 14.92 -15.83
N TYR A 78 -9.04 14.10 -14.81
CA TYR A 78 -8.73 12.69 -14.95
C TYR A 78 -9.90 11.89 -15.55
N GLN A 79 -11.13 12.08 -15.05
CA GLN A 79 -12.33 11.42 -15.58
C GLN A 79 -12.62 11.80 -17.04
N LEU A 80 -12.30 13.03 -17.44
CA LEU A 80 -12.42 13.51 -18.83
C LEU A 80 -11.25 13.03 -19.73
N GLY A 81 -10.29 12.30 -19.20
CA GLY A 81 -9.13 11.82 -19.94
C GLY A 81 -8.14 12.91 -20.37
N GLN A 82 -8.16 14.07 -19.74
CA GLN A 82 -7.27 15.20 -20.03
C GLN A 82 -5.88 15.06 -19.39
N VAL A 83 -5.77 14.22 -18.38
CA VAL A 83 -4.54 13.88 -17.67
C VAL A 83 -4.49 12.40 -17.37
N HIS A 84 -3.28 11.84 -17.27
CA HIS A 84 -3.04 10.46 -16.90
C HIS A 84 -2.78 10.36 -15.39
N VAL A 85 -2.93 9.16 -14.81
CA VAL A 85 -2.62 8.91 -13.39
C VAL A 85 -1.21 9.37 -12.98
N HIS A 86 -0.23 9.19 -13.88
CA HIS A 86 1.17 9.55 -13.61
C HIS A 86 1.56 10.95 -14.09
N THR A 87 0.61 11.75 -14.61
CA THR A 87 0.87 13.13 -15.00
C THR A 87 1.36 13.93 -13.80
N SER A 88 2.50 14.62 -13.97
CA SER A 88 3.08 15.51 -12.97
C SER A 88 2.34 16.83 -12.96
N ILE A 89 1.80 17.22 -11.82
CA ILE A 89 0.96 18.41 -11.66
C ILE A 89 1.38 19.24 -10.44
N LYS A 90 0.90 20.48 -10.39
CA LYS A 90 0.96 21.32 -9.20
C LYS A 90 -0.44 21.55 -8.67
N ILE A 91 -0.63 21.38 -7.36
CA ILE A 91 -1.93 21.55 -6.72
C ILE A 91 -1.79 22.28 -5.40
N ASN A 92 -2.79 23.09 -5.05
CA ASN A 92 -2.91 23.67 -3.73
C ASN A 92 -3.52 22.66 -2.76
N VAL A 93 -2.79 22.34 -1.71
CA VAL A 93 -3.23 21.41 -0.66
C VAL A 93 -3.37 22.15 0.66
N ASP A 94 -4.48 21.92 1.33
CA ASP A 94 -4.68 22.39 2.70
C ASP A 94 -4.08 21.37 3.66
N THR A 95 -3.12 21.79 4.48
CA THR A 95 -2.39 20.90 5.39
C THR A 95 -2.23 21.51 6.78
N TYR A 96 -2.15 20.65 7.80
CA TYR A 96 -1.78 20.99 9.17
C TYR A 96 -0.28 20.79 9.46
N TYR A 97 0.54 20.56 8.42
CA TYR A 97 1.96 20.26 8.58
C TYR A 97 2.83 21.34 7.96
N ASP A 98 3.98 21.62 8.57
CA ASP A 98 5.03 22.45 7.99
C ASP A 98 5.90 21.66 7.02
N ASP A 99 6.91 22.32 6.43
CA ASP A 99 7.82 21.71 5.46
C ASP A 99 8.78 20.69 6.12
N ASP A 100 8.93 20.75 7.45
CA ASP A 100 9.73 19.83 8.25
C ASP A 100 8.89 18.65 8.81
N GLY A 101 7.59 18.59 8.50
CA GLY A 101 6.69 17.54 8.93
C GLY A 101 6.12 17.73 10.35
N ASN A 102 6.30 18.89 10.98
CA ASN A 102 5.73 19.16 12.31
C ASN A 102 4.28 19.64 12.15
N ARG A 103 3.44 19.18 13.08
CA ARG A 103 2.03 19.56 13.08
C ARG A 103 1.82 20.99 13.54
N LEU A 104 1.09 21.77 12.74
CA LEU A 104 0.71 23.15 13.01
C LEU A 104 -0.65 23.24 13.71
N PRO A 105 -0.90 24.31 14.50
CA PRO A 105 -2.18 24.53 15.13
C PRO A 105 -3.27 24.98 14.16
N GLU A 106 -2.89 25.56 13.01
CA GLU A 106 -3.80 26.10 11.99
C GLU A 106 -3.49 25.48 10.63
N LYS A 107 -4.53 25.33 9.81
CA LYS A 107 -4.41 24.92 8.40
C LYS A 107 -3.67 25.99 7.60
N ARG A 108 -2.74 25.55 6.77
CA ARG A 108 -2.11 26.39 5.75
C ARG A 108 -2.35 25.80 4.36
N ARG A 109 -2.40 26.66 3.37
CA ARG A 109 -2.49 26.27 1.97
C ARG A 109 -1.12 26.37 1.32
N ILE A 110 -0.67 25.25 0.75
CA ILE A 110 0.63 25.15 0.09
C ILE A 110 0.47 24.65 -1.34
N LEU A 111 1.34 25.10 -2.23
CA LEU A 111 1.44 24.57 -3.60
C LEU A 111 2.41 23.40 -3.59
N VAL A 112 1.95 22.22 -3.96
CA VAL A 112 2.72 20.98 -3.96
C VAL A 112 2.91 20.47 -5.38
N ASP A 113 4.16 20.10 -5.72
CA ASP A 113 4.46 19.34 -6.93
C ASP A 113 4.19 17.85 -6.65
N THR A 114 3.26 17.25 -7.41
CA THR A 114 2.80 15.88 -7.17
C THR A 114 2.31 15.22 -8.47
N THR A 115 1.70 14.05 -8.38
CA THR A 115 1.03 13.38 -9.50
C THR A 115 -0.46 13.28 -9.28
N VAL A 116 -1.21 13.15 -10.38
CA VAL A 116 -2.68 12.96 -10.33
C VAL A 116 -3.04 11.78 -9.44
N GLY A 117 -2.32 10.66 -9.55
CA GLY A 117 -2.59 9.47 -8.76
C GLY A 117 -2.39 9.68 -7.26
N ARG A 118 -1.37 10.46 -6.85
CA ARG A 118 -1.18 10.81 -5.43
C ARG A 118 -2.30 11.68 -4.90
N VAL A 119 -2.82 12.59 -5.71
CA VAL A 119 -3.99 13.41 -5.32
C VAL A 119 -5.21 12.51 -5.09
N ILE A 120 -5.50 11.61 -6.02
CA ILE A 120 -6.60 10.63 -5.89
C ILE A 120 -6.40 9.75 -4.65
N PHE A 121 -5.18 9.30 -4.37
CA PHE A 121 -4.89 8.52 -3.17
C PHE A 121 -5.11 9.32 -1.89
N ASN A 122 -4.65 10.57 -1.84
CA ASN A 122 -4.82 11.40 -0.65
C ASN A 122 -6.30 11.79 -0.40
N HIS A 123 -7.16 11.77 -1.43
CA HIS A 123 -8.58 12.05 -1.27
C HIS A 123 -9.30 11.03 -0.35
N ILE A 124 -8.79 9.79 -0.25
CA ILE A 124 -9.35 8.78 0.65
C ILE A 124 -8.84 8.89 2.09
N LEU A 125 -7.82 9.69 2.34
CA LEU A 125 -7.19 9.86 3.65
C LEU A 125 -7.89 10.96 4.47
N PRO A 126 -7.92 10.83 5.81
CA PRO A 126 -8.43 11.89 6.66
C PRO A 126 -7.45 13.09 6.68
N GLU A 127 -8.01 14.30 6.79
CA GLU A 127 -7.22 15.55 6.83
C GLU A 127 -6.21 15.63 8.00
N ALA A 128 -6.38 14.78 9.02
CA ALA A 128 -5.47 14.73 10.15
C ALA A 128 -4.12 14.10 9.83
N VAL A 129 -4.01 13.42 8.69
CA VAL A 129 -2.77 12.79 8.21
C VAL A 129 -2.09 13.72 7.22
N GLN A 130 -0.77 13.74 7.22
CA GLN A 130 0.02 14.52 6.27
C GLN A 130 -0.24 14.04 4.83
N PHE A 131 -0.22 14.98 3.88
CA PHE A 131 -0.33 14.66 2.45
C PHE A 131 0.82 13.75 2.02
N VAL A 132 0.48 12.56 1.53
CA VAL A 132 1.44 11.56 1.06
C VAL A 132 1.91 11.94 -0.35
N ASN A 133 3.18 12.32 -0.48
CA ASN A 133 3.77 12.72 -1.76
C ASN A 133 4.95 11.82 -2.19
N GLU A 134 4.88 10.55 -1.87
CA GLU A 134 5.88 9.55 -2.24
C GLU A 134 5.23 8.29 -2.81
N SER A 135 6.03 7.43 -3.41
CA SER A 135 5.56 6.12 -3.86
C SER A 135 5.42 5.19 -2.66
N LEU A 136 4.23 4.63 -2.49
CA LEU A 136 3.93 3.76 -1.37
C LEU A 136 4.17 2.29 -1.72
N ASP A 137 5.07 1.68 -0.99
CA ASP A 137 5.26 0.23 -0.95
C ASP A 137 4.45 -0.40 0.20
N LYS A 138 4.66 -1.70 0.45
CA LYS A 138 3.98 -2.42 1.53
C LYS A 138 4.28 -1.83 2.91
N SER A 139 5.52 -1.39 3.16
CA SER A 139 5.89 -0.80 4.44
C SER A 139 5.29 0.59 4.60
N GLY A 140 5.37 1.43 3.56
CA GLY A 140 4.77 2.76 3.57
C GLY A 140 3.26 2.76 3.82
N VAL A 141 2.52 1.81 3.21
CA VAL A 141 1.09 1.66 3.50
C VAL A 141 0.82 1.21 4.94
N LYS A 142 1.67 0.32 5.49
CA LYS A 142 1.55 -0.11 6.89
C LYS A 142 1.80 1.03 7.85
N ASP A 143 2.84 1.84 7.62
CA ASP A 143 3.20 3.00 8.42
C ASP A 143 2.11 4.08 8.35
N LEU A 144 1.51 4.26 7.16
CA LEU A 144 0.37 5.15 6.97
C LEU A 144 -0.84 4.70 7.82
N ILE A 145 -1.17 3.41 7.83
CA ILE A 145 -2.28 2.88 8.66
C ILE A 145 -1.98 3.09 10.14
N ALA A 146 -0.74 2.92 10.58
CA ALA A 146 -0.33 3.20 11.95
C ALA A 146 -0.53 4.69 12.31
N ALA A 147 -0.13 5.60 11.42
CA ALA A 147 -0.34 7.04 11.60
C ALA A 147 -1.83 7.41 11.64
N VAL A 148 -2.66 6.82 10.77
CA VAL A 148 -4.11 7.02 10.80
C VAL A 148 -4.70 6.57 12.14
N TYR A 149 -4.24 5.44 12.67
CA TYR A 149 -4.70 4.92 13.96
C TYR A 149 -4.33 5.88 15.10
N GLU A 150 -3.10 6.38 15.10
CA GLU A 150 -2.61 7.30 16.13
C GLU A 150 -3.38 8.62 16.15
N TYR A 151 -3.68 9.20 14.97
CA TYR A 151 -4.33 10.50 14.88
C TYR A 151 -5.86 10.46 14.89
N CYS A 152 -6.47 9.40 14.39
CA CYS A 152 -7.91 9.34 14.12
C CYS A 152 -8.64 8.24 14.90
N GLY A 153 -7.92 7.28 15.51
CA GLY A 153 -8.50 6.18 16.27
C GLY A 153 -9.06 5.03 15.42
N GLU A 154 -9.66 4.04 16.10
CA GLU A 154 -10.04 2.74 15.55
C GLU A 154 -11.07 2.80 14.39
N ASP A 155 -12.15 3.54 14.60
CA ASP A 155 -13.28 3.55 13.66
C ASP A 155 -12.86 4.15 12.31
N VAL A 156 -12.13 5.27 12.33
CA VAL A 156 -11.61 5.92 11.11
C VAL A 156 -10.55 5.06 10.44
N THR A 157 -9.69 4.39 11.20
CA THR A 157 -8.67 3.48 10.64
C THR A 157 -9.30 2.32 9.89
N THR A 158 -10.39 1.75 10.42
CA THR A 158 -11.11 0.67 9.75
C THR A 158 -11.68 1.14 8.41
N GLU A 159 -12.30 2.33 8.38
CA GLU A 159 -12.84 2.92 7.15
C GLU A 159 -11.74 3.22 6.12
N VAL A 160 -10.63 3.79 6.56
CA VAL A 160 -9.47 4.10 5.69
C VAL A 160 -8.87 2.81 5.13
N ALA A 161 -8.73 1.76 5.94
CA ALA A 161 -8.23 0.46 5.49
C ALA A 161 -9.11 -0.16 4.39
N ASP A 162 -10.44 -0.05 4.53
CA ASP A 162 -11.38 -0.49 3.50
C ASP A 162 -11.26 0.35 2.22
N ARG A 163 -11.14 1.67 2.32
CA ARG A 163 -10.91 2.55 1.16
C ARG A 163 -9.59 2.25 0.45
N ILE A 164 -8.50 1.99 1.20
CA ILE A 164 -7.21 1.59 0.64
C ILE A 164 -7.33 0.25 -0.11
N LYS A 165 -8.06 -0.71 0.45
CA LYS A 165 -8.34 -1.99 -0.22
C LYS A 165 -9.06 -1.77 -1.55
N ASP A 166 -10.13 -0.99 -1.55
CA ASP A 166 -10.97 -0.78 -2.72
C ASP A 166 -10.21 -0.05 -3.83
N ILE A 167 -9.52 1.05 -3.50
CA ILE A 167 -8.69 1.79 -4.47
C ILE A 167 -7.51 0.95 -4.96
N GLY A 168 -6.91 0.14 -4.08
CA GLY A 168 -5.82 -0.76 -4.44
C GLY A 168 -6.24 -1.79 -5.49
N PHE A 169 -7.37 -2.45 -5.30
CA PHE A 169 -7.90 -3.39 -6.30
C PHE A 169 -8.30 -2.71 -7.61
N GLU A 170 -8.93 -1.54 -7.54
CA GLU A 170 -9.31 -0.78 -8.73
C GLU A 170 -8.10 -0.41 -9.57
N TYR A 171 -7.05 0.13 -8.98
CA TYR A 171 -5.87 0.53 -9.73
C TYR A 171 -4.93 -0.62 -10.08
N ALA A 172 -4.95 -1.75 -9.36
CA ALA A 172 -4.31 -2.97 -9.81
C ALA A 172 -4.94 -3.48 -11.12
N MET A 173 -6.28 -3.49 -11.19
CA MET A 173 -7.00 -3.85 -12.41
C MET A 173 -6.71 -2.86 -13.56
N ARG A 174 -6.78 -1.54 -13.28
CA ARG A 174 -6.52 -0.49 -14.30
C ARG A 174 -5.09 -0.47 -14.81
N SER A 175 -4.13 -0.90 -13.99
CA SER A 175 -2.71 -0.98 -14.40
C SER A 175 -2.48 -1.97 -15.52
N GLY A 176 -3.35 -2.99 -15.66
CA GLY A 176 -3.18 -4.06 -16.63
C GLY A 176 -1.89 -4.87 -16.44
N SER A 177 -1.24 -4.76 -15.29
CA SER A 177 0.01 -5.46 -15.00
C SER A 177 -0.19 -6.97 -15.02
N THR A 178 0.64 -7.67 -15.78
CA THR A 178 0.61 -9.13 -15.89
C THR A 178 2.02 -9.70 -15.93
N LEU A 179 2.15 -10.98 -15.59
CA LEU A 179 3.39 -11.74 -15.66
C LEU A 179 3.21 -12.91 -16.62
N ALA A 180 4.00 -12.97 -17.68
CA ALA A 180 4.10 -14.12 -18.55
C ALA A 180 5.28 -15.00 -18.16
N VAL A 181 5.24 -16.29 -18.54
CA VAL A 181 6.37 -17.21 -18.32
C VAL A 181 7.64 -16.72 -19.03
N SER A 182 7.49 -16.03 -20.18
CA SER A 182 8.59 -15.41 -20.92
C SER A 182 9.31 -14.29 -20.18
N ASP A 183 8.66 -13.65 -19.21
CA ASP A 183 9.24 -12.54 -18.45
C ASP A 183 10.20 -13.05 -17.36
N ILE A 184 10.11 -14.33 -17.03
CA ILE A 184 11.00 -15.00 -16.10
C ILE A 184 12.30 -15.39 -16.83
N THR A 185 13.24 -14.45 -16.85
CA THR A 185 14.54 -14.67 -17.47
C THR A 185 15.48 -15.48 -16.57
N MET A 186 16.11 -16.50 -17.15
CA MET A 186 17.10 -17.29 -16.44
C MET A 186 18.44 -16.54 -16.39
N PRO A 187 19.03 -16.28 -15.18
CA PRO A 187 20.32 -15.63 -15.09
C PRO A 187 21.43 -16.44 -15.80
N ALA A 188 22.27 -15.76 -16.56
CA ALA A 188 23.38 -16.41 -17.28
C ALA A 188 24.36 -17.15 -16.34
N ALA A 189 24.50 -16.67 -15.11
CA ALA A 189 25.36 -17.28 -14.09
C ALA A 189 24.85 -18.64 -13.57
N LYS A 190 23.59 -19.02 -13.80
CA LYS A 190 23.00 -20.27 -13.27
C LYS A 190 23.78 -21.52 -13.68
N ALA A 191 24.17 -21.63 -14.93
CA ALA A 191 24.91 -22.78 -15.43
C ALA A 191 26.26 -22.95 -14.71
N THR A 192 27.01 -21.87 -14.55
CA THR A 192 28.31 -21.88 -13.86
C THR A 192 28.16 -22.21 -12.40
N ILE A 193 27.14 -21.67 -11.71
CA ILE A 193 26.90 -21.97 -10.29
C ILE A 193 26.55 -23.44 -10.11
N LEU A 194 25.72 -24.02 -10.95
CA LEU A 194 25.33 -25.41 -10.89
C LEU A 194 26.53 -26.35 -11.18
N GLU A 195 27.36 -26.00 -12.18
CA GLU A 195 28.56 -26.78 -12.49
C GLU A 195 29.56 -26.78 -11.34
N ASN A 196 29.79 -25.64 -10.71
CA ASN A 196 30.68 -25.57 -9.54
C ASN A 196 30.13 -26.37 -8.36
N ALA A 197 28.82 -26.22 -8.06
CA ALA A 197 28.19 -27.03 -7.01
C ALA A 197 28.26 -28.52 -7.28
N GLN A 198 28.12 -28.96 -8.53
CA GLN A 198 28.25 -30.36 -8.92
C GLN A 198 29.70 -30.89 -8.68
N LYS A 199 30.72 -30.09 -9.04
CA LYS A 199 32.13 -30.43 -8.76
C LYS A 199 32.41 -30.57 -7.26
N ASP A 200 31.85 -29.68 -6.45
CA ASP A 200 31.99 -29.75 -4.99
C ASP A 200 31.33 -31.02 -4.43
N ILE A 201 30.12 -31.35 -4.87
CA ILE A 201 29.40 -32.57 -4.49
C ILE A 201 30.21 -33.81 -4.85
N GLU A 202 30.79 -33.85 -6.05
CA GLU A 202 31.64 -34.96 -6.47
C GLU A 202 32.93 -35.09 -5.62
N GLY A 203 33.49 -33.92 -5.23
CA GLY A 203 34.64 -33.86 -4.31
C GLY A 203 34.31 -34.44 -2.94
N VAL A 204 33.23 -33.99 -2.34
CA VAL A 204 32.74 -34.48 -1.04
C VAL A 204 32.41 -35.98 -1.11
N SER A 205 31.70 -36.43 -2.14
CA SER A 205 31.34 -37.83 -2.34
C SER A 205 32.57 -38.72 -2.48
N ARG A 206 33.63 -38.25 -3.15
CA ARG A 206 34.90 -38.96 -3.30
C ARG A 206 35.61 -39.08 -1.95
N ASN A 207 35.66 -38.02 -1.18
CA ASN A 207 36.28 -38.02 0.15
C ASN A 207 35.54 -38.97 1.10
N PHE A 208 34.20 -38.91 1.11
CA PHE A 208 33.37 -39.81 1.90
C PHE A 208 33.63 -41.29 1.59
N ARG A 209 33.70 -41.64 0.29
CA ARG A 209 34.01 -43.04 -0.13
C ARG A 209 35.42 -43.50 0.29
N ARG A 210 36.32 -42.55 0.56
CA ARG A 210 37.70 -42.84 1.03
C ARG A 210 37.80 -42.89 2.56
N GLY A 211 36.71 -42.61 3.28
CA GLY A 211 36.67 -42.55 4.73
C GLY A 211 37.29 -41.28 5.33
N LEU A 212 37.35 -40.20 4.53
CA LEU A 212 37.85 -38.87 4.91
C LEU A 212 36.67 -37.91 5.17
#